data_0b6723661a9e5cf0b35226e04565af1a
#
_entry.id   0b6723661a9e5cf0b35226e04565af1a
#
_cell.length_a   1.000
_cell.length_b   1.000
_cell.length_c   1.000
_cell.angle_alpha   90.00
_cell.angle_beta   90.00
_cell.angle_gamma   90.00
#
_symmetry.space_group_name_H-M   'P 1'
#
loop_
_entity.id
_entity.type
_entity.pdbx_description
1 polymer ?
#
loop_
_entity_poly.entity_id
_entity_poly.type
_entity_poly.pdbx_seq_one_letter_code
_entity_poly.pdbx_strand_id
1 'polypeptide(L)'
;MLIGIPITLLSCGVPPRPSRYQRTEESRPIVLTTFTVLADMAQQVAGSRLSVRSITKTGAEIHGYEPTPSDVEGAIGASLILKNGLGLELWADRFVSAAGNVPTVTLSDGIQPVLIAEDAYAGRPNPHAWMSPKRAQLYVDRMVEAFSDLDPAGQSVYRANGCLLYTSDAADE
;
A
#
# COMPACT_ATOMS: atom_id res chain seq x y z
N MET A 1 12.66 70.41 -35.09
CA MET A 1 11.49 69.74 -34.55
C MET A 1 11.71 68.23 -34.76
N LEU A 2 12.26 67.57 -33.71
CA LEU A 2 12.63 66.14 -33.77
C LEU A 2 11.49 65.37 -33.05
N ILE A 3 10.85 64.47 -33.80
CA ILE A 3 9.78 63.62 -33.31
C ILE A 3 10.42 62.34 -32.78
N GLY A 4 10.45 62.18 -31.45
CA GLY A 4 10.90 60.94 -30.82
C GLY A 4 9.84 59.87 -30.86
N ILE A 5 10.11 58.69 -31.41
CA ILE A 5 9.26 57.51 -31.41
C ILE A 5 9.55 56.70 -30.13
N PRO A 6 8.56 56.39 -29.29
CA PRO A 6 8.78 55.53 -28.11
C PRO A 6 8.90 54.06 -28.54
N ILE A 7 10.02 53.43 -28.19
CA ILE A 7 10.22 51.99 -28.30
C ILE A 7 9.52 51.30 -27.13
N THR A 8 8.41 50.65 -27.38
CA THR A 8 7.74 49.77 -26.43
C THR A 8 8.45 48.39 -26.41
N LEU A 9 9.17 48.13 -25.30
CA LEU A 9 9.72 46.80 -25.02
C LEU A 9 8.58 45.84 -24.68
N LEU A 10 8.29 44.91 -25.60
CA LEU A 10 7.43 43.76 -25.28
C LEU A 10 8.22 42.81 -24.38
N SER A 11 7.87 42.80 -23.11
CA SER A 11 8.33 41.78 -22.15
C SER A 11 7.63 40.46 -22.48
N CYS A 12 8.36 39.49 -23.03
CA CYS A 12 7.87 38.11 -23.14
C CYS A 12 7.78 37.50 -21.74
N GLY A 13 6.60 37.59 -21.13
CA GLY A 13 6.31 36.90 -19.90
C GLY A 13 6.32 35.38 -20.14
N VAL A 14 7.31 34.68 -19.57
CA VAL A 14 7.32 33.22 -19.51
C VAL A 14 6.10 32.78 -18.68
N PRO A 15 5.19 31.95 -19.22
CA PRO A 15 4.07 31.48 -18.42
C PRO A 15 4.59 30.69 -17.22
N PRO A 16 3.99 30.85 -16.01
CA PRO A 16 4.38 30.07 -14.85
C PRO A 16 4.24 28.59 -15.17
N ARG A 17 5.32 27.81 -14.93
CA ARG A 17 5.26 26.35 -15.02
C ARG A 17 4.17 25.89 -14.07
N PRO A 18 3.28 24.95 -14.51
CA PRO A 18 2.30 24.38 -13.61
C PRO A 18 3.04 23.81 -12.41
N SER A 19 2.72 24.32 -11.22
CA SER A 19 3.19 23.78 -9.96
C SER A 19 2.87 22.28 -9.97
N ARG A 20 3.90 21.41 -9.87
CA ARG A 20 3.69 20.02 -9.53
C ARG A 20 2.94 20.06 -8.20
N TYR A 21 1.67 19.74 -8.23
CA TYR A 21 0.86 19.60 -7.04
C TYR A 21 1.45 18.45 -6.21
N GLN A 22 2.42 18.78 -5.36
CA GLN A 22 2.91 17.85 -4.34
C GLN A 22 1.81 17.79 -3.28
N ARG A 23 1.05 16.71 -3.31
CA ARG A 23 0.14 16.40 -2.21
C ARG A 23 0.98 16.40 -0.93
N THR A 24 0.64 17.24 0.05
CA THR A 24 1.29 17.24 1.37
C THR A 24 1.10 15.87 2.02
N GLU A 25 1.98 15.45 2.92
CA GLU A 25 1.85 14.15 3.60
C GLU A 25 0.48 13.98 4.26
N GLU A 26 -0.07 15.03 4.82
CA GLU A 26 -1.39 15.06 5.46
C GLU A 26 -2.56 14.83 4.50
N SER A 27 -2.40 14.99 3.18
CA SER A 27 -3.47 14.84 2.19
C SER A 27 -3.48 13.50 1.47
N ARG A 28 -2.54 12.59 1.78
CA ARG A 28 -2.46 11.27 1.14
C ARG A 28 -3.38 10.27 1.84
N PRO A 29 -4.13 9.44 1.08
CA PRO A 29 -4.89 8.35 1.68
C PRO A 29 -3.98 7.45 2.51
N ILE A 30 -4.46 7.08 3.70
CA ILE A 30 -3.71 6.23 4.63
C ILE A 30 -4.09 4.77 4.37
N VAL A 31 -3.10 3.94 4.11
CA VAL A 31 -3.22 2.50 3.98
C VAL A 31 -2.54 1.83 5.16
N LEU A 32 -3.27 1.00 5.88
CA LEU A 32 -2.72 0.18 6.95
C LEU A 32 -2.50 -1.25 6.45
N THR A 33 -1.46 -1.88 6.97
CA THR A 33 -1.21 -3.31 6.77
C THR A 33 -1.13 -4.00 8.12
N THR A 34 -1.45 -5.27 8.17
CA THR A 34 -1.43 -6.03 9.42
C THR A 34 -0.03 -6.21 9.96
N PHE A 35 0.99 -6.33 9.10
CA PHE A 35 2.38 -6.46 9.54
C PHE A 35 3.39 -5.86 8.53
N THR A 36 4.63 -5.76 8.98
CA THR A 36 5.69 -4.96 8.35
C THR A 36 6.10 -5.42 6.97
N VAL A 37 6.09 -6.72 6.67
CA VAL A 37 6.42 -7.22 5.32
C VAL A 37 5.38 -6.76 4.30
N LEU A 38 4.09 -6.83 4.65
CA LEU A 38 3.04 -6.28 3.78
C LEU A 38 3.17 -4.76 3.65
N ALA A 39 3.62 -4.06 4.71
CA ALA A 39 3.85 -2.62 4.64
C ALA A 39 4.96 -2.26 3.66
N ASP A 40 6.05 -3.02 3.65
CA ASP A 40 7.14 -2.82 2.71
C ASP A 40 6.67 -3.05 1.26
N MET A 41 6.04 -4.19 0.98
CA MET A 41 5.47 -4.48 -0.34
C MET A 41 4.48 -3.39 -0.79
N ALA A 42 3.57 -3.01 0.09
CA ALA A 42 2.57 -1.98 -0.18
C ALA A 42 3.21 -0.60 -0.44
N GLN A 43 4.27 -0.24 0.31
CA GLN A 43 4.99 1.02 0.11
C GLN A 43 5.71 1.05 -1.24
N GLN A 44 6.32 -0.06 -1.66
CA GLN A 44 6.95 -0.17 -2.97
C GLN A 44 5.92 0.05 -4.10
N VAL A 45 4.74 -0.55 -4.00
CA VAL A 45 3.65 -0.34 -4.98
C VAL A 45 3.08 1.08 -4.92
N ALA A 46 2.85 1.61 -3.73
CA ALA A 46 2.25 2.93 -3.50
C ALA A 46 3.14 4.10 -3.95
N GLY A 47 4.46 3.93 -3.84
CA GLY A 47 5.42 5.00 -4.03
C GLY A 47 5.14 6.17 -3.08
N SER A 48 5.09 7.40 -3.61
CA SER A 48 4.79 8.60 -2.83
C SER A 48 3.30 9.00 -2.84
N ARG A 49 2.42 8.20 -3.43
CA ARG A 49 1.01 8.58 -3.60
C ARG A 49 0.15 8.28 -2.39
N LEU A 50 0.45 7.22 -1.65
CA LEU A 50 -0.27 6.80 -0.46
C LEU A 50 0.67 6.83 0.75
N SER A 51 0.10 6.95 1.94
CA SER A 51 0.82 6.83 3.21
C SER A 51 0.61 5.43 3.76
N VAL A 52 1.62 4.57 3.68
CA VAL A 52 1.54 3.19 4.15
C VAL A 52 2.10 3.07 5.56
N ARG A 53 1.39 2.34 6.44
CA ARG A 53 1.80 2.08 7.82
C ARG A 53 1.47 0.64 8.21
N SER A 54 2.31 0.03 9.04
CA SER A 54 2.02 -1.26 9.67
C SER A 54 1.31 -1.08 11.00
N ILE A 55 0.30 -1.92 11.28
CA ILE A 55 -0.34 -2.02 12.59
C ILE A 55 0.64 -2.62 13.58
N THR A 56 1.24 -3.78 13.25
CA THR A 56 2.26 -4.38 14.11
C THR A 56 3.61 -3.70 13.92
N LYS A 57 4.39 -3.64 14.99
CA LYS A 57 5.76 -3.12 14.97
C LYS A 57 6.75 -4.18 14.47
N THR A 58 7.92 -3.74 14.02
CA THR A 58 9.02 -4.64 13.66
C THR A 58 9.34 -5.57 14.82
N GLY A 59 9.41 -6.88 14.52
CA GLY A 59 9.70 -7.92 15.52
C GLY A 59 8.51 -8.35 16.36
N ALA A 60 7.32 -7.79 16.15
CA ALA A 60 6.12 -8.27 16.84
C ALA A 60 5.71 -9.66 16.36
N GLU A 61 5.18 -10.47 17.27
CA GLU A 61 4.51 -11.73 16.92
C GLU A 61 3.18 -11.42 16.24
N ILE A 62 2.94 -12.03 15.05
CA ILE A 62 1.82 -11.66 14.20
C ILE A 62 0.58 -12.51 14.48
N HIS A 63 0.76 -13.81 14.74
CA HIS A 63 -0.35 -14.76 14.89
C HIS A 63 -1.20 -14.46 16.12
N GLY A 64 -0.56 -14.17 17.24
CA GLY A 64 -1.19 -13.87 18.52
C GLY A 64 -1.16 -12.39 18.89
N TYR A 65 -1.05 -11.48 17.93
CA TYR A 65 -1.03 -10.06 18.22
C TYR A 65 -2.31 -9.59 18.90
N GLU A 66 -2.16 -8.79 19.94
CA GLU A 66 -3.26 -8.13 20.63
C GLU A 66 -3.20 -6.63 20.37
N PRO A 67 -4.03 -6.07 19.49
CA PRO A 67 -4.03 -4.65 19.21
C PRO A 67 -4.32 -3.82 20.46
N THR A 68 -3.51 -2.81 20.65
CA THR A 68 -3.69 -1.85 21.74
C THR A 68 -4.71 -0.77 21.39
N PRO A 69 -5.27 -0.03 22.36
CA PRO A 69 -6.12 1.12 22.08
C PRO A 69 -5.45 2.15 21.15
N SER A 70 -4.13 2.36 21.28
CA SER A 70 -3.40 3.28 20.42
C SER A 70 -3.28 2.77 18.98
N ASP A 71 -3.27 1.46 18.74
CA ASP A 71 -3.30 0.91 17.37
C ASP A 71 -4.67 1.19 16.74
N VAL A 72 -5.75 1.03 17.50
CA VAL A 72 -7.12 1.34 17.04
C VAL A 72 -7.28 2.84 16.75
N GLU A 73 -6.80 3.71 17.64
CA GLU A 73 -6.78 5.16 17.43
C GLU A 73 -5.99 5.53 16.16
N GLY A 74 -4.83 4.90 15.94
CA GLY A 74 -4.01 5.09 14.75
C GLY A 74 -4.68 4.62 13.44
N ALA A 75 -5.71 3.79 13.53
CA ALA A 75 -6.48 3.32 12.38
C ALA A 75 -7.67 4.24 12.05
N ILE A 76 -8.06 5.13 12.96
CA ILE A 76 -9.13 6.09 12.69
C ILE A 76 -8.69 7.02 11.54
N GLY A 77 -9.52 7.09 10.50
CA GLY A 77 -9.22 7.86 9.29
C GLY A 77 -8.36 7.13 8.26
N ALA A 78 -8.00 5.86 8.49
CA ALA A 78 -7.43 5.04 7.44
C ALA A 78 -8.44 4.83 6.30
N SER A 79 -7.94 4.85 5.08
CA SER A 79 -8.75 4.69 3.87
C SER A 79 -8.86 3.22 3.43
N LEU A 80 -7.91 2.38 3.84
CA LEU A 80 -7.82 0.99 3.46
C LEU A 80 -6.99 0.20 4.49
N ILE A 81 -7.39 -1.05 4.75
CA ILE A 81 -6.57 -2.03 5.46
C ILE A 81 -6.24 -3.20 4.53
N LEU A 82 -4.97 -3.59 4.49
CA LEU A 82 -4.51 -4.79 3.80
C LEU A 82 -4.17 -5.86 4.84
N LYS A 83 -4.80 -7.03 4.75
CA LYS A 83 -4.50 -8.18 5.60
C LYS A 83 -4.04 -9.37 4.77
N ASN A 84 -3.24 -10.24 5.40
CA ASN A 84 -2.77 -11.47 4.74
C ASN A 84 -3.91 -12.45 4.44
N GLY A 85 -4.68 -12.80 5.45
CA GLY A 85 -5.65 -13.88 5.36
C GLY A 85 -5.06 -15.25 5.69
N LEU A 86 -5.68 -16.32 5.16
CA LEU A 86 -5.30 -17.72 5.43
C LEU A 86 -5.22 -18.08 6.93
N GLY A 87 -5.91 -17.32 7.77
CA GLY A 87 -5.94 -17.54 9.21
C GLY A 87 -4.71 -17.04 9.97
N LEU A 88 -3.86 -16.18 9.35
CA LEU A 88 -2.69 -15.61 10.03
C LEU A 88 -3.09 -14.67 11.16
N GLU A 89 -3.92 -13.68 10.86
CA GLU A 89 -4.31 -12.61 11.79
C GLU A 89 -5.76 -12.77 12.25
N LEU A 90 -6.04 -13.70 13.12
CA LEU A 90 -7.39 -13.92 13.65
C LEU A 90 -7.92 -12.72 14.45
N TRP A 91 -7.03 -11.85 14.91
CA TRP A 91 -7.36 -10.62 15.61
C TRP A 91 -7.86 -9.49 14.69
N ALA A 92 -7.53 -9.55 13.38
CA ALA A 92 -7.74 -8.45 12.44
C ALA A 92 -9.22 -8.06 12.28
N ASP A 93 -10.14 -9.00 12.26
CA ASP A 93 -11.57 -8.69 12.08
C ASP A 93 -12.14 -7.90 13.26
N ARG A 94 -11.72 -8.22 14.50
CA ARG A 94 -12.10 -7.45 15.69
C ARG A 94 -11.47 -6.05 15.67
N PHE A 95 -10.22 -5.95 15.22
CA PHE A 95 -9.54 -4.68 15.04
C PHE A 95 -10.26 -3.78 14.03
N VAL A 96 -10.60 -4.30 12.85
CA VAL A 96 -11.33 -3.57 11.80
C VAL A 96 -12.66 -3.03 12.32
N SER A 97 -13.42 -3.87 13.06
CA SER A 97 -14.68 -3.44 13.68
C SER A 97 -14.48 -2.32 14.69
N ALA A 98 -13.45 -2.40 15.52
CA ALA A 98 -13.12 -1.36 16.52
C ALA A 98 -12.63 -0.06 15.87
N ALA A 99 -11.98 -0.13 14.71
CA ALA A 99 -11.49 1.02 13.94
C ALA A 99 -12.58 1.69 13.07
N GLY A 100 -13.84 1.26 13.15
CA GLY A 100 -14.96 1.87 12.42
C GLY A 100 -15.24 1.24 11.05
N ASN A 101 -14.96 -0.04 10.89
CA ASN A 101 -15.20 -0.81 9.66
C ASN A 101 -14.50 -0.22 8.42
N VAL A 102 -13.23 0.09 8.55
CA VAL A 102 -12.38 0.55 7.44
C VAL A 102 -12.41 -0.49 6.30
N PRO A 103 -12.54 -0.07 5.03
CA PRO A 103 -12.45 -0.98 3.89
C PRO A 103 -11.22 -1.87 3.99
N THR A 104 -11.41 -3.18 3.81
CA THR A 104 -10.34 -4.17 4.03
C THR A 104 -10.21 -5.11 2.83
N VAL A 105 -8.98 -5.34 2.40
CA VAL A 105 -8.63 -6.28 1.34
C VAL A 105 -7.78 -7.41 1.91
N THR A 106 -8.17 -8.64 1.63
CA THR A 106 -7.40 -9.84 1.96
C THR A 106 -6.49 -10.18 0.76
N LEU A 107 -5.18 -10.07 0.96
CA LEU A 107 -4.20 -10.20 -0.13
C LEU A 107 -4.07 -11.64 -0.65
N SER A 108 -4.38 -12.64 0.17
CA SER A 108 -4.33 -14.05 -0.22
C SER A 108 -5.61 -14.56 -0.89
N ASP A 109 -6.63 -13.72 -1.11
CA ASP A 109 -7.84 -14.15 -1.76
C ASP A 109 -7.56 -14.68 -3.17
N GLY A 110 -8.08 -15.87 -3.48
CA GLY A 110 -7.86 -16.56 -4.75
C GLY A 110 -6.56 -17.37 -4.82
N ILE A 111 -5.71 -17.34 -3.78
CA ILE A 111 -4.51 -18.17 -3.73
C ILE A 111 -4.87 -19.58 -3.28
N GLN A 112 -4.41 -20.59 -4.06
CA GLN A 112 -4.46 -21.98 -3.62
C GLN A 112 -3.43 -22.19 -2.48
N PRO A 113 -3.88 -22.45 -1.22
CA PRO A 113 -2.95 -22.59 -0.12
C PRO A 113 -2.15 -23.88 -0.21
N VAL A 114 -0.91 -23.83 0.24
CA VAL A 114 -0.17 -25.06 0.61
C VAL A 114 -0.70 -25.51 1.97
N LEU A 115 -0.98 -26.79 2.09
CA LEU A 115 -1.36 -27.33 3.40
C LEU A 115 -0.12 -27.64 4.22
N ILE A 116 -0.21 -27.44 5.52
CA ILE A 116 0.83 -27.83 6.48
C ILE A 116 0.85 -29.37 6.51
N ALA A 117 2.03 -29.97 6.30
CA ALA A 117 2.17 -31.42 6.18
C ALA A 117 2.21 -32.13 7.54
N GLU A 118 2.75 -31.48 8.55
CA GLU A 118 3.10 -32.10 9.85
C GLU A 118 2.64 -31.23 11.03
N ASP A 119 2.84 -31.75 12.24
CA ASP A 119 2.53 -31.11 13.51
C ASP A 119 1.03 -30.92 13.82
N ALA A 120 0.76 -30.20 14.89
CA ALA A 120 -0.60 -29.91 15.39
C ALA A 120 -1.46 -29.13 14.39
N TYR A 121 -0.86 -28.59 13.34
CA TYR A 121 -1.53 -27.79 12.30
C TYR A 121 -1.67 -28.54 10.98
N ALA A 122 -1.33 -29.83 10.91
CA ALA A 122 -1.43 -30.65 9.70
C ALA A 122 -2.84 -30.52 9.05
N GLY A 123 -2.85 -30.37 7.73
CA GLY A 123 -4.06 -30.18 6.94
C GLY A 123 -4.65 -28.77 6.96
N ARG A 124 -4.12 -27.84 7.74
CA ARG A 124 -4.50 -26.43 7.68
C ARG A 124 -3.74 -25.67 6.60
N PRO A 125 -4.32 -24.59 6.03
CA PRO A 125 -3.59 -23.71 5.14
C PRO A 125 -2.34 -23.16 5.80
N ASN A 126 -1.20 -23.20 5.10
CA ASN A 126 0.00 -22.47 5.50
C ASN A 126 -0.23 -20.99 5.20
N PRO A 127 -0.26 -20.10 6.19
CA PRO A 127 -0.59 -18.70 5.99
C PRO A 127 0.56 -17.89 5.38
N HIS A 128 1.78 -18.43 5.29
CA HIS A 128 2.98 -17.71 4.86
C HIS A 128 3.12 -17.69 3.32
N ALA A 129 2.03 -17.40 2.61
CA ALA A 129 2.01 -17.46 1.14
C ALA A 129 2.95 -16.43 0.48
N TRP A 130 3.17 -15.27 1.12
CA TRP A 130 4.08 -14.23 0.63
C TRP A 130 5.55 -14.66 0.54
N MET A 131 5.95 -15.74 1.25
CA MET A 131 7.31 -16.28 1.19
C MET A 131 7.60 -17.01 -0.14
N SER A 132 6.59 -17.26 -0.96
CA SER A 132 6.75 -17.80 -2.29
C SER A 132 6.71 -16.66 -3.31
N PRO A 133 7.77 -16.42 -4.12
CA PRO A 133 7.80 -15.34 -5.10
C PRO A 133 6.58 -15.34 -6.02
N LYS A 134 6.21 -16.52 -6.54
CA LYS A 134 5.01 -16.67 -7.40
C LYS A 134 3.71 -16.28 -6.72
N ARG A 135 3.57 -16.48 -5.41
CA ARG A 135 2.38 -16.09 -4.66
C ARG A 135 2.45 -14.64 -4.20
N ALA A 136 3.66 -14.15 -3.88
CA ALA A 136 3.89 -12.75 -3.56
C ALA A 136 3.47 -11.83 -4.73
N GLN A 137 3.62 -12.29 -5.98
CA GLN A 137 3.10 -11.57 -7.14
C GLN A 137 1.59 -11.33 -7.04
N LEU A 138 0.82 -12.33 -6.65
CA LEU A 138 -0.63 -12.18 -6.51
C LEU A 138 -0.98 -11.16 -5.41
N TYR A 139 -0.16 -11.05 -4.34
CA TYR A 139 -0.31 -9.98 -3.35
C TYR A 139 -0.07 -8.61 -3.98
N VAL A 140 0.99 -8.47 -4.78
CA VAL A 140 1.30 -7.22 -5.49
C VAL A 140 0.18 -6.84 -6.45
N ASP A 141 -0.34 -7.79 -7.22
CA ASP A 141 -1.46 -7.56 -8.14
C ASP A 141 -2.70 -7.07 -7.39
N ARG A 142 -3.03 -7.67 -6.24
CA ARG A 142 -4.12 -7.24 -5.35
C ARG A 142 -3.90 -5.83 -4.78
N MET A 143 -2.66 -5.51 -4.40
CA MET A 143 -2.31 -4.16 -3.94
C MET A 143 -2.51 -3.13 -5.07
N VAL A 144 -2.08 -3.45 -6.31
CA VAL A 144 -2.26 -2.59 -7.48
C VAL A 144 -3.74 -2.35 -7.77
N GLU A 145 -4.59 -3.37 -7.70
CA GLU A 145 -6.05 -3.24 -7.84
C GLU A 145 -6.62 -2.33 -6.75
N ALA A 146 -6.38 -2.66 -5.48
CA ALA A 146 -6.92 -1.92 -4.34
C ALA A 146 -6.49 -0.44 -4.32
N PHE A 147 -5.25 -0.16 -4.69
CA PHE A 147 -4.75 1.21 -4.77
C PHE A 147 -5.31 1.96 -5.98
N SER A 148 -5.55 1.27 -7.09
CA SER A 148 -6.19 1.87 -8.27
C SER A 148 -7.63 2.25 -8.00
N ASP A 149 -8.35 1.46 -7.20
CA ASP A 149 -9.71 1.77 -6.77
C ASP A 149 -9.74 2.94 -5.77
N LEU A 150 -8.78 2.97 -4.83
CA LEU A 150 -8.66 4.03 -3.83
C LEU A 150 -8.23 5.38 -4.43
N ASP A 151 -7.31 5.37 -5.38
CA ASP A 151 -6.76 6.56 -6.05
C ASP A 151 -6.61 6.29 -7.56
N PRO A 152 -7.70 6.39 -8.34
CA PRO A 152 -7.69 6.09 -9.78
C PRO A 152 -6.66 6.91 -10.58
N ALA A 153 -6.35 8.13 -10.13
CA ALA A 153 -5.35 8.98 -10.76
C ALA A 153 -3.90 8.43 -10.61
N GLY A 154 -3.68 7.48 -9.71
CA GLY A 154 -2.40 6.81 -9.46
C GLY A 154 -2.23 5.49 -10.20
N GLN A 155 -3.23 4.97 -10.88
CA GLN A 155 -3.24 3.61 -11.44
C GLN A 155 -1.99 3.26 -12.26
N SER A 156 -1.53 4.18 -13.12
CA SER A 156 -0.34 3.94 -13.96
C SER A 156 0.94 3.82 -13.13
N VAL A 157 1.03 4.57 -12.02
CA VAL A 157 2.16 4.50 -11.09
C VAL A 157 2.16 3.17 -10.36
N TYR A 158 1.00 2.74 -9.83
CA TYR A 158 0.87 1.47 -9.11
C TYR A 158 1.21 0.27 -9.99
N ARG A 159 0.73 0.25 -11.24
CA ARG A 159 1.07 -0.80 -12.21
C ARG A 159 2.55 -0.83 -12.54
N ALA A 160 3.18 0.33 -12.77
CA ALA A 160 4.60 0.40 -13.06
C ALA A 160 5.44 -0.09 -11.87
N ASN A 161 5.11 0.35 -10.66
CA ASN A 161 5.81 -0.05 -9.44
C ASN A 161 5.64 -1.54 -9.13
N GLY A 162 4.42 -2.09 -9.29
CA GLY A 162 4.16 -3.52 -9.11
C GLY A 162 4.95 -4.38 -10.09
N CYS A 163 5.07 -3.95 -11.36
CA CYS A 163 5.89 -4.62 -12.35
C CYS A 163 7.38 -4.60 -11.96
N LEU A 164 7.89 -3.46 -11.49
CA LEU A 164 9.31 -3.32 -11.09
C LEU A 164 9.64 -4.19 -9.87
N LEU A 165 8.81 -4.21 -8.84
CA LEU A 165 9.01 -5.02 -7.65
C LEU A 165 9.18 -6.50 -8.01
N TYR A 166 8.50 -6.93 -9.05
CA TYR A 166 8.50 -8.31 -9.49
C TYR A 166 9.69 -8.67 -10.38
N THR A 167 10.14 -7.74 -11.24
CA THR A 167 11.26 -8.00 -12.15
C THR A 167 12.62 -7.90 -11.48
N SER A 168 12.76 -7.14 -10.39
CA SER A 168 14.01 -7.07 -9.64
C SER A 168 14.30 -8.37 -8.89
N ASP A 169 13.29 -9.00 -8.28
CA ASP A 169 13.46 -10.28 -7.59
C ASP A 169 13.78 -11.45 -8.54
N ALA A 170 13.29 -11.40 -9.78
CA ALA A 170 13.54 -12.43 -10.79
C ALA A 170 14.94 -12.34 -11.42
N ALA A 171 15.67 -11.24 -11.23
CA ALA A 171 17.02 -11.05 -11.77
C ALA A 171 18.12 -11.53 -10.83
N ASP A 172 17.79 -11.79 -9.56
CA ASP A 172 18.74 -12.23 -8.53
C ASP A 172 18.74 -13.77 -8.31
N GLU A 173 17.92 -14.53 -9.06
CA GLU A 173 17.95 -16.01 -9.15
C GLU A 173 18.69 -16.48 -10.41
#